data_b228cee07d6bffdb204cef63af076dff
#
_entry.id   b228cee07d6bffdb204cef63af076dff
#
_cell.length_a   1.000
_cell.length_b   1.000
_cell.length_c   1.000
_cell.angle_alpha   90.00
_cell.angle_beta   90.00
_cell.angle_gamma   90.00
#
_symmetry.space_group_name_H-M   'P 1'
#
loop_
_entity.id
_entity.type
_entity.pdbx_description
1 polymer ?
#
loop_
_entity_poly.entity_id
_entity_poly.type
_entity_poly.pdbx_seq_one_letter_code
_entity_poly.pdbx_strand_id
1 'polypeptide(L)'
;MSALTGVLLTAPGAFALPSQGQSLPEFSARDLTNGKHASDELKGRPTLLVVITNKDAGAQMRGWFDAADQHVSDSVHRQSLLALKLPFFVSEGTARGKAKGQVPQSYWQDTWLDKNGDMAKALGLSPSETPYVLALDAEGRVLASVHATADSQEARTIWSALRR
;
A
#
# COMPACT_ATOMS: atom_id res chain seq x y z
N MET A 1 -15.75 38.42 -26.34
CA MET A 1 -15.85 37.00 -25.97
C MET A 1 -14.80 36.71 -24.92
N SER A 2 -15.24 36.53 -23.69
CA SER A 2 -14.35 36.25 -22.57
C SER A 2 -14.14 34.77 -22.49
N ALA A 3 -12.92 34.30 -22.75
CA ALA A 3 -12.54 32.93 -22.45
C ALA A 3 -12.27 32.85 -20.94
N LEU A 4 -13.17 32.23 -20.21
CA LEU A 4 -12.94 31.86 -18.83
C LEU A 4 -11.99 30.68 -18.82
N THR A 5 -10.71 30.98 -18.67
CA THR A 5 -9.71 29.96 -18.33
C THR A 5 -9.94 29.59 -16.87
N GLY A 6 -10.63 28.49 -16.63
CA GLY A 6 -10.74 27.95 -15.30
C GLY A 6 -9.38 27.49 -14.83
N VAL A 7 -8.75 28.24 -13.97
CA VAL A 7 -7.57 27.78 -13.25
C VAL A 7 -8.06 26.76 -12.23
N LEU A 8 -7.83 25.49 -12.50
CA LEU A 8 -7.96 24.43 -11.50
C LEU A 8 -6.85 24.66 -10.48
N LEU A 9 -7.19 25.37 -9.42
CA LEU A 9 -6.36 25.45 -8.23
C LEU A 9 -6.44 24.10 -7.54
N THR A 10 -5.49 23.22 -7.87
CA THR A 10 -5.21 22.09 -6.99
C THR A 10 -4.63 22.68 -5.70
N ALA A 11 -5.36 22.58 -4.61
CA ALA A 11 -4.89 23.03 -3.31
C ALA A 11 -3.57 22.31 -2.99
N PRO A 12 -2.45 23.05 -2.75
CA PRO A 12 -1.21 22.41 -2.32
C PRO A 12 -1.46 21.74 -0.97
N GLY A 13 -1.18 20.43 -0.88
CA GLY A 13 -1.33 19.65 0.33
C GLY A 13 -2.55 18.74 0.42
N ALA A 14 -3.41 18.70 -0.61
CA ALA A 14 -4.42 17.64 -0.69
C ALA A 14 -3.72 16.35 -1.11
N PHE A 15 -3.21 15.60 -0.13
CA PHE A 15 -2.69 14.26 -0.34
C PHE A 15 -3.89 13.34 -0.53
N ALA A 16 -4.05 12.83 -1.72
CA ALA A 16 -5.02 11.80 -2.04
C ALA A 16 -4.30 10.51 -2.37
N LEU A 17 -4.90 9.40 -1.98
CA LEU A 17 -4.47 8.08 -2.44
C LEU A 17 -4.31 8.11 -3.97
N PRO A 18 -3.23 7.55 -4.55
CA PRO A 18 -3.05 7.53 -6.00
C PRO A 18 -4.29 6.99 -6.69
N SER A 19 -4.76 7.69 -7.70
CA SER A 19 -5.97 7.35 -8.44
C SER A 19 -5.66 6.53 -9.69
N GLN A 20 -6.71 5.97 -10.28
CA GLN A 20 -6.62 5.14 -11.48
C GLN A 20 -5.79 5.82 -12.57
N GLY A 21 -4.86 5.09 -13.16
CA GLY A 21 -3.96 5.53 -14.22
C GLY A 21 -2.70 6.21 -13.74
N GLN A 22 -2.60 6.58 -12.47
CA GLN A 22 -1.40 7.18 -11.91
C GLN A 22 -0.36 6.11 -11.55
N SER A 23 0.91 6.45 -11.69
CA SER A 23 1.99 5.64 -11.15
C SER A 23 2.15 5.90 -9.66
N LEU A 24 2.69 4.91 -8.93
CA LEU A 24 3.04 5.13 -7.54
C LEU A 24 4.11 6.22 -7.42
N PRO A 25 4.00 7.11 -6.44
CA PRO A 25 5.09 7.99 -6.07
C PRO A 25 6.35 7.21 -5.71
N GLU A 26 7.50 7.84 -5.87
CA GLU A 26 8.77 7.23 -5.45
C GLU A 26 8.86 7.19 -3.92
N PHE A 27 9.18 6.03 -3.39
CA PHE A 27 9.55 5.84 -2.00
C PHE A 27 10.54 4.70 -1.88
N SER A 28 11.25 4.65 -0.77
CA SER A 28 12.11 3.55 -0.41
C SER A 28 11.78 3.05 0.99
N ALA A 29 12.06 1.78 1.25
CA ALA A 29 11.83 1.16 2.54
C ALA A 29 12.73 -0.05 2.69
N ARG A 30 12.72 -0.67 3.87
CA ARG A 30 13.41 -1.94 4.11
C ARG A 30 12.40 -3.03 4.39
N ASP A 31 12.67 -4.22 3.89
CA ASP A 31 11.86 -5.38 4.21
C ASP A 31 12.15 -5.91 5.62
N LEU A 32 11.46 -6.95 6.03
CA LEU A 32 11.65 -7.52 7.36
C LEU A 32 12.99 -8.24 7.54
N THR A 33 13.70 -8.52 6.45
CA THR A 33 15.08 -9.05 6.49
C THR A 33 16.14 -7.95 6.43
N ASN A 34 15.72 -6.67 6.47
CA ASN A 34 16.56 -5.48 6.37
C ASN A 34 17.08 -5.19 4.95
N GLY A 35 16.55 -5.85 3.93
CA GLY A 35 16.87 -5.55 2.53
C GLY A 35 16.28 -4.21 2.10
N LYS A 36 17.02 -3.44 1.29
CA LYS A 36 16.55 -2.16 0.76
C LYS A 36 15.71 -2.36 -0.48
N HIS A 37 14.63 -1.60 -0.58
CA HIS A 37 13.71 -1.62 -1.71
C HIS A 37 13.30 -0.22 -2.11
N ALA A 38 12.90 -0.07 -3.37
CA ALA A 38 12.31 1.13 -3.91
C ALA A 38 10.98 0.81 -4.60
N SER A 39 10.09 1.79 -4.68
CA SER A 39 8.75 1.59 -5.23
C SER A 39 8.72 1.10 -6.67
N ASP A 40 9.74 1.39 -7.48
CA ASP A 40 9.84 0.93 -8.86
C ASP A 40 10.01 -0.60 -8.98
N GLU A 41 10.41 -1.28 -7.92
CA GLU A 41 10.49 -2.75 -7.89
C GLU A 41 9.12 -3.42 -7.95
N LEU A 42 8.04 -2.68 -7.73
CA LEU A 42 6.67 -3.18 -7.84
C LEU A 42 6.17 -3.30 -9.28
N LYS A 43 6.99 -2.92 -10.23
CA LYS A 43 6.74 -3.13 -11.66
C LYS A 43 7.11 -4.54 -12.08
N GLY A 44 6.55 -5.01 -13.18
CA GLY A 44 6.87 -6.29 -13.80
C GLY A 44 5.77 -7.34 -13.69
N ARG A 45 4.84 -7.19 -12.78
CA ARG A 45 3.70 -8.10 -12.59
C ARG A 45 2.54 -7.39 -11.91
N PRO A 46 1.30 -7.81 -12.14
CA PRO A 46 0.17 -7.28 -11.39
C PRO A 46 0.37 -7.48 -9.90
N THR A 47 -0.01 -6.50 -9.10
CA THR A 47 0.26 -6.48 -7.66
C THR A 47 -0.98 -6.09 -6.87
N LEU A 48 -1.27 -6.86 -5.84
CA LEU A 48 -2.16 -6.46 -4.75
C LEU A 48 -1.29 -5.81 -3.68
N LEU A 49 -1.45 -4.51 -3.51
CA LEU A 49 -0.68 -3.71 -2.55
C LEU A 49 -1.58 -3.36 -1.37
N VAL A 50 -1.25 -3.87 -0.19
CA VAL A 50 -1.97 -3.56 1.04
C VAL A 50 -1.08 -2.72 1.94
N VAL A 51 -1.57 -1.53 2.30
CA VAL A 51 -0.82 -0.56 3.11
C VAL A 51 -1.56 -0.31 4.41
N ILE A 52 -0.88 -0.48 5.53
CA ILE A 52 -1.41 -0.09 6.83
C ILE A 52 -0.58 1.06 7.40
N THR A 53 -1.28 2.00 8.03
CA THR A 53 -0.67 3.16 8.70
C THR A 53 -0.76 3.06 10.22
N ASN A 54 -1.42 2.01 10.71
CA ASN A 54 -1.60 1.74 12.13
C ASN A 54 -1.21 0.28 12.41
N LYS A 55 -0.39 0.07 13.43
CA LYS A 55 0.07 -1.26 13.83
C LYS A 55 -1.07 -2.23 14.18
N ASP A 56 -2.22 -1.69 14.60
CA ASP A 56 -3.38 -2.50 14.99
C ASP A 56 -4.21 -2.98 13.79
N ALA A 57 -3.88 -2.55 12.57
CA ALA A 57 -4.56 -2.96 11.35
C ALA A 57 -4.01 -4.28 10.74
N GLY A 58 -3.11 -4.96 11.44
CA GLY A 58 -2.47 -6.18 10.93
C GLY A 58 -3.43 -7.31 10.61
N ALA A 59 -4.46 -7.50 11.45
CA ALA A 59 -5.48 -8.53 11.21
C ALA A 59 -6.29 -8.24 9.94
N GLN A 60 -6.60 -6.98 9.68
CA GLN A 60 -7.33 -6.57 8.47
C GLN A 60 -6.46 -6.71 7.22
N MET A 61 -5.17 -6.43 7.31
CA MET A 61 -4.21 -6.70 6.24
C MET A 61 -4.18 -8.19 5.90
N ARG A 62 -4.12 -9.05 6.90
CA ARG A 62 -4.17 -10.50 6.70
C ARG A 62 -5.47 -10.92 6.01
N GLY A 63 -6.59 -10.32 6.41
CA GLY A 63 -7.88 -10.58 5.77
C GLY A 63 -7.88 -10.31 4.26
N TRP A 64 -7.16 -9.29 3.81
CA TRP A 64 -7.00 -9.00 2.38
C TRP A 64 -6.22 -10.10 1.65
N PHE A 65 -5.15 -10.62 2.25
CA PHE A 65 -4.35 -11.69 1.63
C PHE A 65 -5.09 -13.03 1.67
N ASP A 66 -5.82 -13.33 2.73
CA ASP A 66 -6.66 -14.52 2.79
C ASP A 66 -7.76 -14.48 1.72
N ALA A 67 -8.40 -13.33 1.54
CA ALA A 67 -9.40 -13.15 0.48
C ALA A 67 -8.77 -13.23 -0.92
N ALA A 68 -7.55 -12.76 -1.09
CA ALA A 68 -6.84 -12.83 -2.37
C ALA A 68 -6.68 -14.27 -2.87
N ASP A 69 -6.46 -15.22 -1.97
CA ASP A 69 -6.32 -16.64 -2.34
C ASP A 69 -7.58 -17.21 -2.99
N GLN A 70 -8.74 -16.60 -2.72
CA GLN A 70 -10.03 -17.00 -3.31
C GLN A 70 -10.40 -16.21 -4.56
N HIS A 71 -9.86 -15.01 -4.72
CA HIS A 71 -10.31 -14.06 -5.74
C HIS A 71 -9.35 -13.86 -6.90
N VAL A 72 -8.05 -14.06 -6.71
CA VAL A 72 -7.04 -13.80 -7.74
C VAL A 72 -6.05 -14.95 -7.85
N SER A 73 -5.40 -15.04 -9.01
CA SER A 73 -4.42 -16.10 -9.25
C SER A 73 -3.11 -15.85 -8.49
N ASP A 74 -2.32 -16.91 -8.36
CA ASP A 74 -1.01 -16.83 -7.71
C ASP A 74 -0.01 -15.98 -8.50
N SER A 75 -0.30 -15.67 -9.76
CA SER A 75 0.53 -14.77 -10.58
C SER A 75 0.45 -13.30 -10.13
N VAL A 76 -0.57 -12.94 -9.36
CA VAL A 76 -0.67 -11.61 -8.76
C VAL A 76 0.25 -11.54 -7.56
N HIS A 77 1.21 -10.62 -7.60
CA HIS A 77 2.13 -10.39 -6.49
C HIS A 77 1.38 -9.78 -5.30
N ARG A 78 1.68 -10.27 -4.11
CA ARG A 78 1.12 -9.75 -2.85
C ARG A 78 2.18 -8.97 -2.12
N GLN A 79 1.95 -7.68 -1.94
CA GLN A 79 2.90 -6.76 -1.32
C GLN A 79 2.28 -6.09 -0.11
N SER A 80 2.99 -6.10 1.01
CA SER A 80 2.60 -5.39 2.24
C SER A 80 3.47 -4.17 2.45
N LEU A 81 2.86 -3.06 2.82
CA LEU A 81 3.59 -1.88 3.29
C LEU A 81 3.13 -1.53 4.71
N LEU A 82 4.08 -1.53 5.63
CA LEU A 82 3.87 -1.09 7.00
C LEU A 82 4.33 0.38 7.08
N ALA A 83 3.45 1.29 6.67
CA ALA A 83 3.72 2.72 6.58
C ALA A 83 3.43 3.40 7.93
N LEU A 84 4.25 3.08 8.92
CA LEU A 84 4.00 3.45 10.30
C LEU A 84 4.66 4.79 10.64
N LYS A 85 4.11 5.44 11.67
CA LYS A 85 4.76 6.55 12.36
C LYS A 85 4.83 6.18 13.83
N LEU A 86 5.99 5.70 14.24
CA LEU A 86 6.23 5.22 15.60
C LEU A 86 6.93 6.28 16.44
N PRO A 87 6.82 6.22 17.78
CA PRO A 87 7.58 7.11 18.64
C PRO A 87 9.08 7.05 18.36
N PHE A 88 9.77 8.17 18.53
CA PHE A 88 11.19 8.29 18.20
C PHE A 88 12.08 7.29 18.97
N PHE A 89 11.65 6.86 20.15
CA PHE A 89 12.39 5.92 20.98
C PHE A 89 12.24 4.45 20.55
N VAL A 90 11.32 4.17 19.62
CA VAL A 90 11.18 2.83 19.03
C VAL A 90 12.11 2.72 17.84
N SER A 91 13.10 1.84 17.91
CA SER A 91 14.00 1.62 16.78
C SER A 91 13.30 0.88 15.64
N GLU A 92 13.78 1.10 14.42
CA GLU A 92 13.27 0.38 13.25
C GLU A 92 13.52 -1.13 13.39
N GLY A 93 14.69 -1.52 13.96
CA GLY A 93 15.00 -2.92 14.24
C GLY A 93 14.02 -3.57 15.21
N THR A 94 13.60 -2.84 16.26
CA THR A 94 12.57 -3.33 17.19
C THR A 94 11.23 -3.52 16.50
N ALA A 95 10.81 -2.56 15.70
CA ALA A 95 9.56 -2.66 14.94
C ALA A 95 9.60 -3.82 13.95
N ARG A 96 10.72 -4.02 13.27
CA ARG A 96 10.93 -5.12 12.33
C ARG A 96 10.86 -6.48 13.05
N GLY A 97 11.48 -6.58 14.22
CA GLY A 97 11.42 -7.80 15.03
C GLY A 97 10.01 -8.17 15.46
N LYS A 98 9.20 -7.20 15.85
CA LYS A 98 7.79 -7.42 16.19
C LYS A 98 6.97 -7.86 14.98
N ALA A 99 7.19 -7.23 13.84
CA ALA A 99 6.49 -7.58 12.61
C ALA A 99 6.82 -9.01 12.16
N LYS A 100 8.07 -9.45 12.29
CA LYS A 100 8.48 -10.84 12.01
C LYS A 100 7.68 -11.86 12.82
N GLY A 101 7.32 -11.55 14.05
CA GLY A 101 6.51 -12.43 14.89
C GLY A 101 5.07 -12.59 14.42
N GLN A 102 4.59 -11.72 13.55
CA GLN A 102 3.20 -11.68 13.07
C GLN A 102 3.06 -12.03 11.59
N VAL A 103 4.15 -12.04 10.85
CA VAL A 103 4.17 -12.27 9.40
C VAL A 103 4.87 -13.60 9.12
N PRO A 104 4.28 -14.51 8.34
CA PRO A 104 4.98 -15.73 7.93
C PRO A 104 6.30 -15.42 7.23
N GLN A 105 7.32 -16.24 7.49
CA GLN A 105 8.68 -16.01 6.98
C GLN A 105 8.73 -15.90 5.45
N SER A 106 7.89 -16.65 4.75
CA SER A 106 7.80 -16.60 3.28
C SER A 106 7.41 -15.22 2.72
N TYR A 107 6.83 -14.35 3.55
CA TYR A 107 6.40 -13.00 3.14
C TYR A 107 7.31 -11.88 3.67
N TRP A 108 8.41 -12.20 4.36
CA TRP A 108 9.25 -11.16 4.96
C TRP A 108 9.89 -10.23 3.93
N GLN A 109 10.28 -10.72 2.77
CA GLN A 109 10.86 -9.90 1.70
C GLN A 109 9.82 -9.04 0.99
N ASP A 110 8.56 -9.44 1.04
CA ASP A 110 7.42 -8.72 0.44
C ASP A 110 6.65 -7.89 1.47
N THR A 111 7.25 -7.67 2.64
CA THR A 111 6.71 -6.81 3.70
C THR A 111 7.73 -5.72 3.99
N TRP A 112 7.45 -4.53 3.51
CA TRP A 112 8.35 -3.39 3.68
C TRP A 112 7.87 -2.51 4.82
N LEU A 113 8.80 -2.03 5.62
CA LEU A 113 8.51 -1.27 6.84
C LEU A 113 9.22 0.07 6.82
N ASP A 114 8.53 1.07 7.27
CA ASP A 114 8.99 2.40 7.60
C ASP A 114 8.38 2.81 8.94
N LYS A 115 9.17 3.46 9.78
CA LYS A 115 8.70 3.92 11.09
C LYS A 115 8.51 5.42 11.20
N ASN A 116 8.98 6.19 10.22
CA ASN A 116 9.04 7.66 10.29
C ASN A 116 7.88 8.35 9.57
N GLY A 117 6.99 7.60 8.94
CA GLY A 117 5.88 8.14 8.17
C GLY A 117 6.21 8.56 6.75
N ASP A 118 7.41 8.23 6.24
CA ASP A 118 7.85 8.66 4.92
C ASP A 118 7.04 8.01 3.80
N MET A 119 6.73 6.71 3.92
CA MET A 119 5.88 6.02 2.94
C MET A 119 4.45 6.57 2.95
N ALA A 120 3.87 6.78 4.12
CA ALA A 120 2.53 7.34 4.24
C ALA A 120 2.47 8.73 3.62
N LYS A 121 3.48 9.55 3.85
CA LYS A 121 3.58 10.89 3.25
C LYS A 121 3.70 10.81 1.74
N ALA A 122 4.59 9.95 1.22
CA ALA A 122 4.79 9.77 -0.22
C ALA A 122 3.51 9.31 -0.92
N LEU A 123 2.74 8.42 -0.29
CA LEU A 123 1.49 7.88 -0.84
C LEU A 123 0.26 8.75 -0.52
N GLY A 124 0.43 9.84 0.25
CA GLY A 124 -0.67 10.73 0.60
C GLY A 124 -1.69 10.11 1.55
N LEU A 125 -1.24 9.26 2.49
CA LEU A 125 -2.12 8.52 3.38
C LEU A 125 -2.23 9.18 4.74
N SER A 126 -3.47 9.31 5.24
CA SER A 126 -3.74 9.73 6.61
C SER A 126 -3.72 8.52 7.55
N PRO A 127 -3.37 8.69 8.83
CA PRO A 127 -3.46 7.61 9.80
C PRO A 127 -4.86 7.00 9.85
N SER A 128 -4.96 5.67 9.83
CA SER A 128 -6.22 4.95 9.86
C SER A 128 -6.05 3.54 10.40
N GLU A 129 -7.06 3.03 11.07
CA GLU A 129 -7.12 1.63 11.48
C GLU A 129 -7.57 0.70 10.35
N THR A 130 -8.00 1.27 9.23
CA THR A 130 -8.46 0.53 8.04
C THR A 130 -7.36 0.56 6.98
N PRO A 131 -7.02 -0.57 6.35
CA PRO A 131 -6.01 -0.61 5.31
C PRO A 131 -6.37 0.21 4.07
N TYR A 132 -5.34 0.74 3.42
CA TYR A 132 -5.41 1.26 2.06
C TYR A 132 -4.96 0.16 1.11
N VAL A 133 -5.71 -0.08 0.05
CA VAL A 133 -5.44 -1.18 -0.87
C VAL A 133 -5.46 -0.70 -2.30
N LEU A 134 -4.42 -1.07 -3.05
CA LEU A 134 -4.29 -0.71 -4.45
C LEU A 134 -4.10 -1.97 -5.28
N ALA A 135 -4.75 -1.99 -6.43
CA ALA A 135 -4.47 -2.93 -7.50
C ALA A 135 -3.55 -2.25 -8.51
N LEU A 136 -2.39 -2.83 -8.76
CA LEU A 136 -1.41 -2.32 -9.71
C LEU A 136 -1.30 -3.23 -10.92
N ASP A 137 -1.14 -2.64 -12.11
CA ASP A 137 -0.79 -3.38 -13.31
C ASP A 137 0.72 -3.70 -13.37
N ALA A 138 1.15 -4.39 -14.41
CA ALA A 138 2.54 -4.77 -14.58
C ALA A 138 3.49 -3.58 -14.81
N GLU A 139 2.96 -2.42 -15.19
CA GLU A 139 3.74 -1.19 -15.33
C GLU A 139 3.78 -0.37 -14.04
N GLY A 140 3.19 -0.86 -12.95
CA GLY A 140 3.14 -0.17 -11.67
C GLY A 140 2.10 0.95 -11.61
N ARG A 141 1.15 0.97 -12.53
CA ARG A 141 0.06 1.96 -12.54
C ARG A 141 -1.11 1.47 -11.72
N VAL A 142 -1.79 2.38 -11.07
CA VAL A 142 -2.96 2.08 -10.26
C VAL A 142 -4.15 1.75 -11.16
N LEU A 143 -4.67 0.53 -11.03
CA LEU A 143 -5.91 0.09 -11.67
C LEU A 143 -7.13 0.45 -10.83
N ALA A 144 -7.00 0.35 -9.51
CA ALA A 144 -8.04 0.68 -8.55
C ALA A 144 -7.41 0.93 -7.19
N SER A 145 -8.06 1.73 -6.37
CA SER A 145 -7.64 1.97 -4.99
C SER A 145 -8.86 2.09 -4.09
N VAL A 146 -8.77 1.53 -2.89
CA VAL A 146 -9.84 1.59 -1.89
C VAL A 146 -9.25 1.80 -0.50
N HIS A 147 -10.05 2.33 0.40
CA HIS A 147 -9.73 2.45 1.82
C HIS A 147 -10.82 1.68 2.57
N ALA A 148 -10.63 0.37 2.74
CA ALA A 148 -11.68 -0.52 3.19
C ALA A 148 -11.13 -1.86 3.69
N THR A 149 -11.99 -2.66 4.31
CA THR A 149 -11.71 -4.03 4.68
C THR A 149 -12.01 -5.00 3.53
N ALA A 150 -11.48 -6.21 3.59
CA ALA A 150 -11.62 -7.20 2.52
C ALA A 150 -13.04 -7.72 2.33
N ASP A 151 -13.88 -7.65 3.37
CA ASP A 151 -15.28 -8.07 3.34
C ASP A 151 -16.24 -6.96 2.88
N SER A 152 -15.73 -5.80 2.55
CA SER A 152 -16.53 -4.65 2.09
C SER A 152 -16.95 -4.79 0.63
N GLN A 153 -17.95 -3.99 0.23
CA GLN A 153 -18.33 -3.89 -1.19
C GLN A 153 -17.21 -3.30 -2.04
N GLU A 154 -16.45 -2.37 -1.50
CA GLU A 154 -15.33 -1.71 -2.18
C GLU A 154 -14.26 -2.72 -2.60
N ALA A 155 -14.09 -3.81 -1.88
CA ALA A 155 -13.13 -4.86 -2.20
C ALA A 155 -13.37 -5.47 -3.59
N ARG A 156 -14.60 -5.48 -4.07
CA ARG A 156 -14.94 -6.00 -5.41
C ARG A 156 -14.22 -5.24 -6.51
N THR A 157 -14.01 -3.95 -6.34
CA THR A 157 -13.28 -3.12 -7.30
C THR A 157 -11.84 -3.59 -7.45
N ILE A 158 -11.21 -3.97 -6.35
CA ILE A 158 -9.85 -4.51 -6.35
C ILE A 158 -9.80 -5.87 -7.06
N TRP A 159 -10.71 -6.78 -6.71
CA TRP A 159 -10.72 -8.12 -7.31
C TRP A 159 -11.02 -8.05 -8.82
N SER A 160 -11.96 -7.22 -9.23
CA SER A 160 -12.27 -7.03 -10.66
C SER A 160 -11.07 -6.47 -11.44
N ALA A 161 -10.32 -5.55 -10.85
CA ALA A 161 -9.15 -4.97 -11.49
C ALA A 161 -8.03 -5.99 -11.66
N LEU A 162 -7.82 -6.87 -10.68
CA LEU A 162 -6.73 -7.86 -10.68
C LEU A 162 -7.04 -9.14 -11.48
N ARG A 163 -8.30 -9.36 -11.87
CA ARG A 163 -8.71 -10.51 -12.70
C ARG A 163 -8.59 -10.27 -14.20
N ARG A 164 -8.26 -9.07 -14.59
CA ARG A 164 -8.14 -8.70 -16.01
C ARG A 164 -6.91 -9.27 -16.67
#